data_2bd2d745f1f7923bb74cacfa333738be
#
_entry.id   2bd2d745f1f7923bb74cacfa333738be
#
_cell.length_a   1.000
_cell.length_b   1.000
_cell.length_c   1.000
_cell.angle_alpha   90.00
_cell.angle_beta   90.00
_cell.angle_gamma   90.00
#
_symmetry.space_group_name_H-M   'P 1'
#
loop_
_entity.id
_entity.type
_entity.pdbx_description
1 polymer ?
#
loop_
_entity_poly.entity_id
_entity_poly.type
_entity_poly.pdbx_seq_one_letter_code
_entity_poly.pdbx_strand_id
1 'polypeptide(L)'
;MAEQVLEKAIELNPNVPRPNFLWYISLPLAPWKFLDTHPAHADTCIDRLSGDFVPGVRLRAGDRKVVRRRLGEVIAAAQEAGVLLGLVLPGVLESGEVSSAVVLLRWHSVAPERACVDPVLSRFSRDDPQVVTLDGGGEFVVVERESVAGSVTDRRKVFHVEGFVPVVGSSWFLVISASVPEAEMVSDVRAVVERMIQSLRVYPDITDQPLTQEFGHEAGDAYFTPDSAVLVSEGV
;
A
#
# COMPACT_ATOMS: atom_id res chain seq x y z
N MET A 1 6.35 10.14 29.41
CA MET A 1 5.22 9.18 29.42
C MET A 1 5.50 8.24 28.27
N ALA A 2 5.52 6.94 28.50
CA ALA A 2 5.66 5.99 27.38
C ALA A 2 4.36 6.09 26.55
N GLU A 3 4.50 6.38 25.28
CA GLU A 3 3.41 6.34 24.30
C GLU A 3 2.88 4.91 24.28
N GLN A 4 1.57 4.75 24.56
CA GLN A 4 0.96 3.44 24.51
C GLN A 4 0.77 3.07 23.04
N VAL A 5 1.55 2.12 22.59
CA VAL A 5 1.40 1.54 21.25
C VAL A 5 0.23 0.55 21.29
N LEU A 6 -0.69 0.67 20.35
CA LEU A 6 -1.85 -0.22 20.21
C LEU A 6 -1.63 -1.19 19.07
N GLU A 7 -1.82 -2.47 19.35
CA GLU A 7 -1.83 -3.51 18.33
C GLU A 7 -3.26 -3.75 17.83
N LYS A 8 -3.43 -3.75 16.52
CA LYS A 8 -4.71 -4.03 15.87
C LYS A 8 -4.57 -5.24 14.96
N ALA A 9 -5.23 -6.33 15.31
CA ALA A 9 -5.37 -7.48 14.44
C ALA A 9 -6.30 -7.16 13.26
N ILE A 10 -5.89 -7.58 12.06
CA ILE A 10 -6.64 -7.45 10.81
C ILE A 10 -6.79 -8.83 10.21
N GLU A 11 -8.01 -9.18 9.86
CA GLU A 11 -8.30 -10.34 9.04
C GLU A 11 -7.96 -10.05 7.59
N LEU A 12 -7.17 -10.91 6.96
CA LEU A 12 -6.81 -10.78 5.55
C LEU A 12 -7.84 -11.50 4.68
N ASN A 13 -8.17 -10.92 3.54
CA ASN A 13 -9.06 -11.57 2.58
C ASN A 13 -8.48 -12.92 2.12
N PRO A 14 -9.14 -14.05 2.42
CA PRO A 14 -8.60 -15.39 2.13
C PRO A 14 -8.45 -15.67 0.62
N ASN A 15 -9.16 -14.92 -0.23
CA ASN A 15 -9.11 -15.09 -1.68
C ASN A 15 -7.96 -14.32 -2.35
N VAL A 16 -7.21 -13.51 -1.59
CA VAL A 16 -6.07 -12.77 -2.14
C VAL A 16 -4.84 -13.65 -2.18
N PRO A 17 -4.18 -13.81 -3.36
CA PRO A 17 -2.94 -14.57 -3.47
C PRO A 17 -1.85 -13.97 -2.57
N ARG A 18 -1.20 -14.83 -1.80
CA ARG A 18 -0.11 -14.44 -0.91
C ARG A 18 0.79 -15.63 -0.60
N PRO A 19 2.07 -15.38 -0.24
CA PRO A 19 2.97 -16.45 0.17
C PRO A 19 2.56 -17.06 1.52
N ASN A 20 3.00 -18.28 1.74
CA ASN A 20 2.81 -19.00 3.00
C ASN A 20 4.04 -18.87 3.91
N PHE A 21 4.43 -17.64 4.21
CA PHE A 21 5.51 -17.33 5.14
C PHE A 21 5.24 -16.01 5.87
N LEU A 22 5.94 -15.82 6.98
CA LEU A 22 5.91 -14.59 7.76
C LEU A 22 6.66 -13.48 7.04
N TRP A 23 6.12 -12.27 7.08
CA TRP A 23 6.80 -11.08 6.59
C TRP A 23 6.39 -9.84 7.39
N TYR A 24 7.24 -8.84 7.32
CA TYR A 24 7.11 -7.57 8.04
C TYR A 24 7.36 -6.41 7.09
N ILE A 25 6.68 -5.30 7.31
CA ILE A 25 6.90 -4.03 6.63
C ILE A 25 6.51 -2.87 7.55
N SER A 26 7.29 -1.77 7.52
CA SER A 26 6.91 -0.52 8.17
C SER A 26 6.00 0.30 7.25
N LEU A 27 4.79 0.62 7.73
CA LEU A 27 3.83 1.46 7.03
C LEU A 27 4.04 2.93 7.42
N PRO A 28 3.75 3.87 6.52
CA PRO A 28 3.83 5.29 6.85
C PRO A 28 2.78 5.65 7.91
N LEU A 29 3.19 6.47 8.87
CA LEU A 29 2.34 6.98 9.94
C LEU A 29 1.40 8.10 9.45
N ALA A 30 0.65 8.70 10.38
CA ALA A 30 -0.18 9.86 10.09
C ALA A 30 0.58 10.90 9.20
N PRO A 31 -0.10 11.51 8.23
CA PRO A 31 -1.54 11.51 8.01
C PRO A 31 -2.08 10.38 7.10
N TRP A 32 -1.28 9.36 6.79
CA TRP A 32 -1.75 8.19 6.04
C TRP A 32 -2.81 7.43 6.84
N LYS A 33 -3.84 6.98 6.15
CA LYS A 33 -4.95 6.23 6.74
C LYS A 33 -5.03 4.84 6.13
N PHE A 34 -5.25 3.84 6.97
CA PHE A 34 -5.42 2.46 6.54
C PHE A 34 -6.72 2.28 5.74
N LEU A 35 -6.60 1.69 4.56
CA LEU A 35 -7.68 1.32 3.66
C LEU A 35 -7.84 -0.19 3.69
N ASP A 36 -8.86 -0.66 4.39
CA ASP A 36 -9.20 -2.08 4.48
C ASP A 36 -9.81 -2.55 3.15
N THR A 37 -9.17 -3.51 2.52
CA THR A 37 -9.63 -4.08 1.24
C THR A 37 -10.41 -5.38 1.43
N HIS A 38 -10.61 -5.86 2.67
CA HIS A 38 -11.41 -7.05 2.94
C HIS A 38 -12.89 -6.82 2.58
N PRO A 39 -13.53 -7.69 1.77
CA PRO A 39 -14.90 -7.46 1.31
C PRO A 39 -15.92 -7.26 2.44
N ALA A 40 -15.78 -8.00 3.54
CA ALA A 40 -16.68 -7.88 4.68
C ALA A 40 -16.57 -6.55 5.44
N HIS A 41 -15.44 -5.83 5.29
CA HIS A 41 -15.16 -4.60 6.03
C HIS A 41 -15.21 -3.34 5.16
N ALA A 42 -15.34 -3.49 3.85
CA ALA A 42 -15.24 -2.40 2.87
C ALA A 42 -16.17 -1.23 3.19
N ASP A 43 -17.47 -1.49 3.43
CA ASP A 43 -18.45 -0.44 3.73
C ASP A 43 -18.13 0.30 5.03
N THR A 44 -17.76 -0.43 6.09
CA THR A 44 -17.36 0.15 7.37
C THR A 44 -16.10 1.02 7.22
N CYS A 45 -15.13 0.58 6.43
CA CYS A 45 -13.93 1.34 6.13
C CYS A 45 -14.26 2.63 5.37
N ILE A 46 -15.11 2.56 4.33
CA ILE A 46 -15.57 3.71 3.56
C ILE A 46 -16.29 4.72 4.46
N ASP A 47 -17.18 4.26 5.33
CA ASP A 47 -17.92 5.13 6.25
C ASP A 47 -17.00 5.85 7.23
N ARG A 48 -16.08 5.14 7.84
CA ARG A 48 -15.07 5.68 8.75
C ARG A 48 -14.19 6.72 8.05
N LEU A 49 -13.62 6.39 6.90
CA LEU A 49 -12.73 7.29 6.16
C LEU A 49 -13.46 8.52 5.63
N SER A 50 -14.68 8.37 5.11
CA SER A 50 -15.44 9.51 4.57
C SER A 50 -15.96 10.46 5.66
N GLY A 51 -16.06 10.00 6.91
CA GLY A 51 -16.46 10.83 8.06
C GLY A 51 -15.38 11.82 8.50
N ASP A 52 -14.12 11.38 8.47
CA ASP A 52 -12.93 12.17 8.84
C ASP A 52 -11.84 12.01 7.76
N PHE A 53 -12.16 12.38 6.53
CA PHE A 53 -11.25 12.15 5.42
C PHE A 53 -10.01 13.03 5.52
N VAL A 54 -10.18 14.34 5.67
CA VAL A 54 -9.09 15.29 5.85
C VAL A 54 -9.10 15.78 7.29
N PRO A 55 -8.05 15.54 8.09
CA PRO A 55 -8.01 15.96 9.49
C PRO A 55 -8.28 17.46 9.66
N GLY A 56 -9.20 17.77 10.56
CA GLY A 56 -9.57 19.17 10.86
C GLY A 56 -10.43 19.87 9.79
N VAL A 57 -10.74 19.23 8.68
CA VAL A 57 -11.58 19.77 7.61
C VAL A 57 -12.96 19.14 7.61
N ARG A 58 -13.98 19.93 7.90
CA ARG A 58 -15.37 19.46 7.80
C ARG A 58 -15.83 19.47 6.35
N LEU A 59 -15.87 18.32 5.71
CA LEU A 59 -16.36 18.18 4.35
C LEU A 59 -17.85 18.54 4.26
N ARG A 60 -18.23 19.24 3.18
CA ARG A 60 -19.64 19.46 2.83
C ARG A 60 -20.30 18.12 2.46
N ALA A 61 -21.62 18.05 2.55
CA ALA A 61 -22.35 16.82 2.24
C ALA A 61 -22.10 16.30 0.80
N GLY A 62 -21.97 17.22 -0.16
CA GLY A 62 -21.63 16.89 -1.56
C GLY A 62 -20.24 16.26 -1.67
N ASP A 63 -19.24 16.89 -1.07
CA ASP A 63 -17.84 16.43 -1.10
C ASP A 63 -17.70 15.07 -0.42
N ARG A 64 -18.37 14.87 0.72
CA ARG A 64 -18.40 13.58 1.41
C ARG A 64 -18.99 12.47 0.52
N LYS A 65 -20.05 12.76 -0.24
CA LYS A 65 -20.62 11.80 -1.20
C LYS A 65 -19.64 11.45 -2.30
N VAL A 66 -18.88 12.41 -2.80
CA VAL A 66 -17.83 12.20 -3.81
C VAL A 66 -16.70 11.34 -3.24
N VAL A 67 -16.20 11.68 -2.04
CA VAL A 67 -15.16 10.90 -1.35
C VAL A 67 -15.61 9.46 -1.14
N ARG A 68 -16.83 9.26 -0.60
CA ARG A 68 -17.39 7.94 -0.37
C ARG A 68 -17.44 7.10 -1.66
N ARG A 69 -17.90 7.67 -2.76
CA ARG A 69 -17.94 6.99 -4.07
C ARG A 69 -16.53 6.64 -4.55
N ARG A 70 -15.58 7.59 -4.49
CA ARG A 70 -14.19 7.34 -4.94
C ARG A 70 -13.49 6.27 -4.09
N LEU A 71 -13.67 6.28 -2.77
CA LEU A 71 -13.16 5.22 -1.90
C LEU A 71 -13.74 3.85 -2.27
N GLY A 72 -15.05 3.78 -2.56
CA GLY A 72 -15.69 2.56 -3.02
C GLY A 72 -15.10 2.06 -4.34
N GLU A 73 -14.89 2.95 -5.31
CA GLU A 73 -14.25 2.62 -6.59
C GLU A 73 -12.82 2.10 -6.39
N VAL A 74 -12.03 2.74 -5.51
CA VAL A 74 -10.66 2.31 -5.19
C VAL A 74 -10.66 0.94 -4.52
N ILE A 75 -11.52 0.72 -3.52
CA ILE A 75 -11.60 -0.58 -2.82
C ILE A 75 -12.03 -1.69 -3.78
N ALA A 76 -13.03 -1.45 -4.62
CA ALA A 76 -13.48 -2.44 -5.60
C ALA A 76 -12.36 -2.81 -6.59
N ALA A 77 -11.65 -1.83 -7.13
CA ALA A 77 -10.51 -2.06 -7.99
C ALA A 77 -9.35 -2.77 -7.27
N ALA A 78 -9.11 -2.44 -6.01
CA ALA A 78 -8.10 -3.10 -5.18
C ALA A 78 -8.45 -4.58 -4.92
N GLN A 79 -9.71 -4.88 -4.65
CA GLN A 79 -10.20 -6.26 -4.48
C GLN A 79 -10.04 -7.07 -5.77
N GLU A 80 -10.41 -6.51 -6.91
CA GLU A 80 -10.25 -7.15 -8.22
C GLU A 80 -8.76 -7.40 -8.56
N ALA A 81 -7.88 -6.46 -8.18
CA ALA A 81 -6.45 -6.58 -8.38
C ALA A 81 -5.74 -7.49 -7.37
N GLY A 82 -6.46 -8.09 -6.42
CA GLY A 82 -5.88 -8.92 -5.37
C GLY A 82 -4.97 -8.15 -4.40
N VAL A 83 -5.36 -6.94 -4.06
CA VAL A 83 -4.63 -6.11 -3.09
C VAL A 83 -4.87 -6.61 -1.68
N LEU A 84 -3.80 -6.77 -0.93
CA LEU A 84 -3.84 -7.25 0.45
C LEU A 84 -4.24 -6.16 1.44
N LEU A 85 -3.65 -4.98 1.27
CA LEU A 85 -3.99 -3.78 2.04
C LEU A 85 -3.73 -2.52 1.23
N GLY A 86 -4.38 -1.45 1.62
CA GLY A 86 -4.17 -0.12 1.06
C GLY A 86 -3.94 0.94 2.12
N LEU A 87 -3.36 2.04 1.68
CA LEU A 87 -3.19 3.26 2.46
C LEU A 87 -3.70 4.43 1.62
N VAL A 88 -4.30 5.40 2.25
CA VAL A 88 -4.75 6.64 1.61
C VAL A 88 -4.18 7.85 2.35
N LEU A 89 -3.56 8.74 1.59
CA LEU A 89 -3.15 10.06 2.07
C LEU A 89 -4.18 11.07 1.59
N PRO A 90 -5.07 11.54 2.47
CA PRO A 90 -6.06 12.54 2.11
C PRO A 90 -5.42 13.93 2.00
N GLY A 91 -5.89 14.72 1.06
CA GLY A 91 -5.43 16.09 0.86
C GLY A 91 -6.53 16.99 0.29
N VAL A 92 -6.24 18.27 0.27
CA VAL A 92 -7.04 19.29 -0.40
C VAL A 92 -6.11 20.03 -1.35
N LEU A 93 -6.46 20.05 -2.61
CA LEU A 93 -5.70 20.77 -3.64
C LEU A 93 -5.82 22.29 -3.42
N GLU A 94 -4.95 23.06 -4.05
CA GLU A 94 -5.04 24.52 -4.06
C GLU A 94 -6.38 25.05 -4.58
N SER A 95 -7.00 24.31 -5.49
CA SER A 95 -8.35 24.56 -5.99
C SER A 95 -9.46 24.42 -4.94
N GLY A 96 -9.15 23.87 -3.75
CA GLY A 96 -10.11 23.49 -2.72
C GLY A 96 -10.79 22.14 -2.97
N GLU A 97 -10.43 21.44 -4.04
CA GLU A 97 -10.94 20.10 -4.34
C GLU A 97 -10.27 19.06 -3.45
N VAL A 98 -11.08 18.10 -2.93
CA VAL A 98 -10.56 16.98 -2.15
C VAL A 98 -9.87 15.99 -3.08
N SER A 99 -8.65 15.63 -2.74
CA SER A 99 -7.82 14.69 -3.46
C SER A 99 -7.17 13.66 -2.53
N SER A 100 -6.50 12.66 -3.07
CA SER A 100 -5.76 11.68 -2.27
C SER A 100 -4.69 10.98 -3.10
N ALA A 101 -3.54 10.72 -2.47
CA ALA A 101 -2.66 9.65 -2.93
C ALA A 101 -3.11 8.33 -2.32
N VAL A 102 -2.90 7.24 -3.05
CA VAL A 102 -3.25 5.88 -2.61
C VAL A 102 -2.02 4.99 -2.80
N VAL A 103 -1.71 4.18 -1.80
CA VAL A 103 -0.68 3.13 -1.88
C VAL A 103 -1.37 1.78 -1.65
N LEU A 104 -1.10 0.83 -2.53
CA LEU A 104 -1.69 -0.51 -2.53
C LEU A 104 -0.57 -1.56 -2.48
N LEU A 105 -0.71 -2.54 -1.61
CA LEU A 105 0.22 -3.66 -1.47
C LEU A 105 -0.44 -4.96 -1.93
N ARG A 106 0.26 -5.69 -2.79
CA ARG A 106 -0.18 -7.01 -3.23
C ARG A 106 0.99 -7.94 -3.44
N TRP A 107 0.76 -9.23 -3.30
CA TRP A 107 1.66 -10.26 -3.73
C TRP A 107 1.35 -10.70 -5.16
N HIS A 108 2.39 -11.02 -5.91
CA HIS A 108 2.29 -11.54 -7.26
C HIS A 108 3.20 -12.76 -7.40
N SER A 109 2.63 -13.89 -7.83
CA SER A 109 3.40 -15.11 -8.09
C SER A 109 3.70 -15.26 -9.56
N VAL A 110 4.93 -15.59 -9.86
CA VAL A 110 5.40 -15.93 -11.23
C VAL A 110 5.68 -17.42 -11.39
N ALA A 111 5.14 -18.23 -10.48
CA ALA A 111 5.34 -19.69 -10.55
C ALA A 111 5.00 -20.26 -11.95
N PRO A 112 5.79 -21.21 -12.44
CA PRO A 112 6.86 -21.96 -11.78
C PRO A 112 8.24 -21.27 -11.77
N GLU A 113 8.35 -20.07 -12.31
CA GLU A 113 9.59 -19.31 -12.39
C GLU A 113 9.99 -18.72 -11.04
N ARG A 114 11.26 -18.33 -10.92
CA ARG A 114 11.74 -17.59 -9.74
C ARG A 114 11.61 -16.09 -9.96
N ALA A 115 11.22 -15.38 -8.91
CA ALA A 115 11.14 -13.93 -8.94
C ALA A 115 12.55 -13.32 -9.05
N CYS A 116 12.75 -12.45 -10.05
CA CYS A 116 13.96 -11.67 -10.25
C CYS A 116 13.64 -10.36 -10.99
N VAL A 117 14.56 -9.39 -10.97
CA VAL A 117 14.32 -8.04 -11.52
C VAL A 117 14.22 -8.00 -13.05
N ASP A 118 14.89 -8.89 -13.79
CA ASP A 118 15.01 -8.83 -15.25
C ASP A 118 13.66 -8.78 -16.00
N PRO A 119 12.65 -9.61 -15.68
CA PRO A 119 11.35 -9.54 -16.35
C PRO A 119 10.65 -8.18 -16.14
N VAL A 120 10.82 -7.56 -14.96
CA VAL A 120 10.26 -6.25 -14.66
C VAL A 120 10.94 -5.18 -15.50
N LEU A 121 12.28 -5.19 -15.54
CA LEU A 121 13.07 -4.27 -16.38
C LEU A 121 12.69 -4.38 -17.85
N SER A 122 12.53 -5.59 -18.37
CA SER A 122 12.12 -5.83 -19.74
C SER A 122 10.71 -5.30 -20.02
N ARG A 123 9.77 -5.52 -19.10
CA ARG A 123 8.37 -5.10 -19.23
C ARG A 123 8.23 -3.57 -19.24
N PHE A 124 8.98 -2.89 -18.41
CA PHE A 124 8.91 -1.44 -18.22
C PHE A 124 10.05 -0.67 -18.90
N SER A 125 10.71 -1.27 -19.88
CA SER A 125 11.87 -0.68 -20.57
C SER A 125 11.63 0.72 -21.19
N ARG A 126 10.38 1.10 -21.40
CA ARG A 126 9.97 2.43 -21.91
C ARG A 126 9.75 3.48 -20.84
N ASP A 127 9.63 3.03 -19.58
CA ASP A 127 9.27 3.87 -18.42
C ASP A 127 10.50 4.15 -17.53
N ASP A 128 11.72 3.97 -18.06
CA ASP A 128 12.99 4.18 -17.37
C ASP A 128 13.06 3.53 -15.97
N PRO A 129 12.89 2.19 -15.87
CA PRO A 129 12.87 1.51 -14.60
C PRO A 129 14.22 1.62 -13.89
N GLN A 130 14.17 1.92 -12.59
CA GLN A 130 15.38 2.08 -11.77
C GLN A 130 15.56 0.87 -10.87
N VAL A 131 16.78 0.30 -10.88
CA VAL A 131 17.18 -0.75 -9.94
C VAL A 131 17.75 -0.09 -8.70
N VAL A 132 17.23 -0.46 -7.55
CA VAL A 132 17.67 0.03 -6.23
C VAL A 132 18.11 -1.15 -5.38
N THR A 133 19.21 -1.00 -4.67
CA THR A 133 19.74 -2.03 -3.77
C THR A 133 19.08 -1.92 -2.39
N LEU A 134 18.68 -3.05 -1.82
CA LEU A 134 18.20 -3.14 -0.43
C LEU A 134 19.38 -3.06 0.55
N ASP A 135 19.16 -2.46 1.71
CA ASP A 135 20.17 -2.35 2.78
C ASP A 135 20.69 -3.73 3.23
N GLY A 136 19.86 -4.77 3.19
CA GLY A 136 20.21 -6.16 3.52
C GLY A 136 20.77 -6.98 2.35
N GLY A 137 21.03 -6.35 1.21
CA GLY A 137 21.36 -7.01 -0.06
C GLY A 137 20.11 -7.43 -0.84
N GLY A 138 20.29 -7.70 -2.12
CA GLY A 138 19.17 -7.88 -3.07
C GLY A 138 18.80 -6.59 -3.77
N GLU A 139 17.94 -6.72 -4.76
CA GLU A 139 17.54 -5.61 -5.64
C GLU A 139 16.03 -5.55 -5.79
N PHE A 140 15.51 -4.35 -5.97
CA PHE A 140 14.13 -4.11 -6.38
C PHE A 140 14.08 -3.10 -7.51
N VAL A 141 12.96 -3.05 -8.22
CA VAL A 141 12.76 -2.11 -9.33
C VAL A 141 11.71 -1.09 -8.93
N VAL A 142 12.00 0.18 -9.15
CA VAL A 142 11.02 1.27 -9.08
C VAL A 142 10.73 1.77 -10.48
N VAL A 143 9.44 1.95 -10.77
CA VAL A 143 8.97 2.48 -12.05
C VAL A 143 8.07 3.66 -11.77
N GLU A 144 8.35 4.78 -12.44
CA GLU A 144 7.46 5.94 -12.47
C GLU A 144 6.79 6.04 -13.83
N ARG A 145 5.50 6.31 -13.85
CA ARG A 145 4.78 6.48 -15.12
C ARG A 145 3.60 7.41 -14.95
N GLU A 146 3.20 8.00 -16.07
CA GLU A 146 2.02 8.85 -16.16
C GLU A 146 0.90 8.09 -16.90
N SER A 147 -0.32 8.26 -16.43
CA SER A 147 -1.51 7.79 -17.13
C SER A 147 -2.57 8.89 -17.15
N VAL A 148 -3.63 8.65 -17.91
CA VAL A 148 -4.78 9.55 -17.95
C VAL A 148 -5.98 8.77 -17.41
N ALA A 149 -6.55 9.26 -16.32
CA ALA A 149 -7.76 8.70 -15.70
C ALA A 149 -8.95 9.64 -15.89
N GLY A 150 -10.15 9.10 -15.71
CA GLY A 150 -11.41 9.84 -15.79
C GLY A 150 -12.19 9.63 -17.09
N SER A 151 -13.35 10.29 -17.18
CA SER A 151 -14.22 10.25 -18.36
C SER A 151 -13.65 11.09 -19.51
N VAL A 152 -14.20 10.96 -20.71
CA VAL A 152 -13.78 11.75 -21.90
C VAL A 152 -13.85 13.26 -21.65
N THR A 153 -14.75 13.69 -20.77
CA THR A 153 -15.00 15.10 -20.44
C THR A 153 -14.24 15.59 -19.20
N ASP A 154 -13.66 14.68 -18.40
CA ASP A 154 -12.92 15.02 -17.17
C ASP A 154 -11.67 14.14 -17.07
N ARG A 155 -10.78 14.30 -18.04
CA ARG A 155 -9.50 13.58 -18.08
C ARG A 155 -8.48 14.30 -17.23
N ARG A 156 -7.87 13.54 -16.29
CA ARG A 156 -6.79 14.04 -15.44
C ARG A 156 -5.57 13.16 -15.57
N LYS A 157 -4.42 13.78 -15.51
CA LYS A 157 -3.17 13.06 -15.35
C LYS A 157 -3.14 12.42 -13.97
N VAL A 158 -2.65 11.20 -13.92
CA VAL A 158 -2.38 10.46 -12.68
C VAL A 158 -0.97 9.91 -12.81
N PHE A 159 -0.18 10.15 -11.79
CA PHE A 159 1.17 9.64 -11.69
C PHE A 159 1.18 8.36 -10.87
N HIS A 160 1.99 7.41 -11.29
CA HIS A 160 2.11 6.12 -10.64
C HIS A 160 3.57 5.91 -10.26
N VAL A 161 3.77 5.42 -9.04
CA VAL A 161 5.05 4.90 -8.55
C VAL A 161 4.84 3.45 -8.18
N GLU A 162 5.55 2.54 -8.82
CA GLU A 162 5.42 1.11 -8.57
C GLU A 162 6.76 0.52 -8.16
N GLY A 163 6.80 -0.15 -7.01
CA GLY A 163 7.94 -0.90 -6.52
C GLY A 163 7.71 -2.40 -6.66
N PHE A 164 8.66 -3.11 -7.25
CA PHE A 164 8.63 -4.56 -7.47
C PHE A 164 9.78 -5.20 -6.73
N VAL A 165 9.48 -5.93 -5.66
CA VAL A 165 10.47 -6.56 -4.79
C VAL A 165 10.42 -8.08 -4.95
N PRO A 166 11.40 -8.68 -5.63
CA PRO A 166 11.47 -10.14 -5.72
C PRO A 166 11.90 -10.74 -4.38
N VAL A 167 11.19 -11.76 -3.93
CA VAL A 167 11.64 -12.56 -2.78
C VAL A 167 12.62 -13.62 -3.28
N VAL A 168 13.89 -13.44 -2.92
CA VAL A 168 14.98 -14.29 -3.39
C VAL A 168 14.70 -15.77 -3.13
N GLY A 169 14.88 -16.60 -4.15
CA GLY A 169 14.67 -18.05 -4.07
C GLY A 169 13.22 -18.52 -4.20
N SER A 170 12.26 -17.59 -4.19
CA SER A 170 10.83 -17.88 -4.34
C SER A 170 10.29 -17.45 -5.72
N SER A 171 9.00 -17.72 -5.95
CA SER A 171 8.25 -17.21 -7.11
C SER A 171 7.44 -15.94 -6.79
N TRP A 172 7.68 -15.31 -5.65
CA TRP A 172 6.86 -14.21 -5.18
C TRP A 172 7.52 -12.85 -5.34
N PHE A 173 6.72 -11.88 -5.79
CA PHE A 173 7.01 -10.45 -5.71
C PHE A 173 6.07 -9.78 -4.72
N LEU A 174 6.60 -8.93 -3.86
CA LEU A 174 5.79 -7.87 -3.27
C LEU A 174 5.73 -6.71 -4.28
N VAL A 175 4.52 -6.29 -4.61
CA VAL A 175 4.27 -5.12 -5.47
C VAL A 175 3.61 -4.05 -4.63
N ILE A 176 4.26 -2.89 -4.55
CA ILE A 176 3.72 -1.68 -3.91
C ILE A 176 3.42 -0.70 -5.02
N SER A 177 2.15 -0.36 -5.22
CA SER A 177 1.71 0.56 -6.27
C SER A 177 1.11 1.81 -5.64
N ALA A 178 1.67 2.96 -5.96
CA ALA A 178 1.13 4.25 -5.55
C ALA A 178 0.49 4.98 -6.73
N SER A 179 -0.63 5.66 -6.48
CA SER A 179 -1.28 6.56 -7.43
C SER A 179 -1.38 7.95 -6.82
N VAL A 180 -0.90 8.95 -7.54
CA VAL A 180 -0.75 10.32 -7.08
C VAL A 180 -1.43 11.28 -8.05
N PRO A 181 -2.28 12.20 -7.59
CA PRO A 181 -3.03 13.11 -8.45
C PRO A 181 -2.18 14.25 -9.02
N GLU A 182 -1.05 14.60 -8.40
CA GLU A 182 -0.22 15.75 -8.73
C GLU A 182 1.25 15.38 -8.86
N ALA A 183 1.93 16.00 -9.85
CA ALA A 183 3.33 15.72 -10.13
C ALA A 183 4.25 16.06 -8.94
N GLU A 184 3.93 17.12 -8.22
CA GLU A 184 4.72 17.62 -7.08
C GLU A 184 4.77 16.61 -5.92
N MET A 185 3.76 15.75 -5.81
CA MET A 185 3.70 14.71 -4.77
C MET A 185 4.49 13.45 -5.13
N VAL A 186 4.94 13.28 -6.38
CA VAL A 186 5.54 12.04 -6.86
C VAL A 186 6.80 11.70 -6.08
N SER A 187 7.70 12.68 -5.89
CA SER A 187 8.97 12.43 -5.19
C SER A 187 8.76 12.03 -3.72
N ASP A 188 7.80 12.65 -3.04
CA ASP A 188 7.50 12.35 -1.63
C ASP A 188 6.88 10.96 -1.49
N VAL A 189 5.93 10.63 -2.37
CA VAL A 189 5.28 9.32 -2.38
C VAL A 189 6.27 8.22 -2.81
N ARG A 190 7.17 8.51 -3.75
CA ARG A 190 8.27 7.62 -4.09
C ARG A 190 9.15 7.32 -2.87
N ALA A 191 9.55 8.35 -2.14
CA ALA A 191 10.35 8.17 -0.92
C ALA A 191 9.61 7.31 0.14
N VAL A 192 8.27 7.43 0.23
CA VAL A 192 7.45 6.57 1.09
C VAL A 192 7.50 5.12 0.60
N VAL A 193 7.28 4.87 -0.69
CA VAL A 193 7.34 3.53 -1.29
C VAL A 193 8.70 2.88 -1.08
N GLU A 194 9.79 3.59 -1.35
CA GLU A 194 11.16 3.11 -1.15
C GLU A 194 11.44 2.79 0.32
N ARG A 195 11.00 3.63 1.26
CA ARG A 195 11.16 3.37 2.70
C ARG A 195 10.40 2.12 3.14
N MET A 196 9.17 1.95 2.66
CA MET A 196 8.39 0.74 2.91
C MET A 196 9.15 -0.49 2.40
N ILE A 197 9.69 -0.43 1.19
CA ILE A 197 10.46 -1.53 0.60
C ILE A 197 11.74 -1.82 1.41
N GLN A 198 12.48 -0.80 1.81
CA GLN A 198 13.71 -0.96 2.61
C GLN A 198 13.42 -1.58 3.99
N SER A 199 12.25 -1.36 4.53
CA SER A 199 11.83 -1.97 5.79
C SER A 199 11.37 -3.42 5.65
N LEU A 200 11.10 -3.90 4.44
CA LEU A 200 10.59 -5.26 4.20
C LEU A 200 11.56 -6.31 4.75
N ARG A 201 11.02 -7.22 5.55
CA ARG A 201 11.71 -8.43 6.01
C ARG A 201 10.83 -9.62 5.71
N VAL A 202 11.43 -10.68 5.23
CA VAL A 202 10.75 -11.90 4.81
C VAL A 202 11.40 -13.07 5.50
N TYR A 203 10.59 -13.97 6.04
CA TYR A 203 11.02 -15.14 6.80
C TYR A 203 10.46 -16.42 6.14
N PRO A 204 11.08 -16.91 5.05
CA PRO A 204 10.53 -18.00 4.25
C PRO A 204 10.37 -19.31 5.00
N ASP A 205 11.19 -19.52 6.04
CA ASP A 205 11.23 -20.75 6.82
C ASP A 205 10.25 -20.71 8.03
N ILE A 206 9.56 -19.59 8.24
CA ILE A 206 8.63 -19.42 9.36
C ILE A 206 7.20 -19.39 8.84
N THR A 207 6.50 -20.52 8.98
CA THR A 207 5.11 -20.64 8.50
C THR A 207 4.08 -20.58 9.63
N ASP A 208 4.43 -20.90 10.87
CA ASP A 208 3.46 -21.15 11.95
C ASP A 208 3.85 -20.56 13.34
N GLN A 209 4.76 -19.59 13.40
CA GLN A 209 5.06 -18.97 14.69
C GLN A 209 4.11 -17.83 15.02
N PRO A 210 3.58 -17.78 16.28
CA PRO A 210 2.90 -16.58 16.73
C PRO A 210 3.86 -15.40 16.73
N LEU A 211 3.37 -14.25 16.31
CA LEU A 211 4.08 -12.97 16.24
C LEU A 211 4.46 -12.48 17.65
N THR A 212 5.33 -13.20 18.35
CA THR A 212 5.70 -12.88 19.71
C THR A 212 7.17 -12.49 19.82
N GLN A 213 7.38 -11.30 20.36
CA GLN A 213 8.56 -10.84 21.13
C GLN A 213 9.87 -10.50 20.42
N GLU A 214 10.12 -10.87 19.17
CA GLU A 214 11.41 -10.56 18.52
C GLU A 214 11.37 -9.34 17.56
N PHE A 215 10.20 -8.87 17.24
CA PHE A 215 10.01 -7.71 16.37
C PHE A 215 9.78 -6.47 17.21
N GLY A 216 10.44 -5.37 16.87
CA GLY A 216 10.21 -4.09 17.52
C GLY A 216 8.74 -3.69 17.41
N HIS A 217 8.20 -3.08 18.46
CA HIS A 217 6.80 -2.61 18.50
C HIS A 217 6.79 -1.10 18.30
N GLU A 218 7.29 -0.66 17.13
CA GLU A 218 7.25 0.75 16.77
C GLU A 218 5.96 1.05 16.00
N ALA A 219 5.41 2.26 16.21
CA ALA A 219 4.26 2.72 15.45
C ALA A 219 4.57 2.71 13.94
N GLY A 220 3.64 2.15 13.15
CA GLY A 220 3.82 1.91 11.72
C GLY A 220 4.27 0.50 11.36
N ASP A 221 4.70 -0.30 12.33
CA ASP A 221 5.07 -1.69 12.08
C ASP A 221 3.85 -2.53 11.71
N ALA A 222 4.02 -3.39 10.72
CA ALA A 222 2.99 -4.31 10.27
C ALA A 222 3.57 -5.71 10.05
N TYR A 223 2.99 -6.68 10.71
CA TYR A 223 3.40 -8.08 10.67
C TYR A 223 2.31 -8.91 9.99
N PHE A 224 2.72 -9.79 9.11
CA PHE A 224 1.79 -10.59 8.32
C PHE A 224 2.11 -12.07 8.45
N THR A 225 1.10 -12.81 8.85
CA THR A 225 1.04 -14.26 8.73
C THR A 225 0.25 -14.64 7.47
N PRO A 226 0.18 -15.93 7.10
CA PRO A 226 -0.66 -16.36 5.99
C PRO A 226 -2.14 -15.96 6.12
N ASP A 227 -2.67 -15.84 7.33
CA ASP A 227 -4.11 -15.64 7.56
C ASP A 227 -4.48 -14.29 8.17
N SER A 228 -3.53 -13.59 8.78
CA SER A 228 -3.81 -12.36 9.51
C SER A 228 -2.66 -11.35 9.42
N ALA A 229 -2.96 -10.13 9.79
CA ALA A 229 -1.95 -9.11 10.02
C ALA A 229 -2.16 -8.45 11.38
N VAL A 230 -1.06 -7.96 11.97
CA VAL A 230 -1.08 -7.10 13.16
C VAL A 230 -0.48 -5.78 12.77
N LEU A 231 -1.23 -4.70 12.94
CA LEU A 231 -0.76 -3.33 12.75
C LEU A 231 -0.47 -2.71 14.11
N VAL A 232 0.69 -2.11 14.23
CA VAL A 232 1.11 -1.33 15.40
C VAL A 232 0.82 0.14 15.13
N SER A 233 -0.04 0.76 15.94
CA SER A 233 -0.45 2.15 15.78
C SER A 233 -0.08 2.98 16.99
N GLU A 234 0.09 4.30 16.80
CA GLU A 234 0.20 5.24 17.90
C GLU A 234 -1.09 5.18 18.74
N GLY A 235 -0.93 5.05 20.06
CA GLY A 235 -2.04 5.16 21.00
C GLY A 235 -2.56 6.60 21.00
N VAL A 236 -3.87 6.77 20.91
CA VAL A 236 -4.55 8.07 21.06
C VAL A 236 -4.73 8.40 22.54
#